data_04e8fe5a84e8a7e86cce91fa8f6661ca
#
_entry.id   04e8fe5a84e8a7e86cce91fa8f6661ca
#
_cell.length_a   1.000
_cell.length_b   1.000
_cell.length_c   1.000
_cell.angle_alpha   90.00
_cell.angle_beta   90.00
_cell.angle_gamma   90.00
#
_symmetry.space_group_name_H-M   'P 1'
#
loop_
_entity.id
_entity.type
_entity.pdbx_description
1 polymer ?
#
loop_
_entity_poly.entity_id
_entity_poly.type
_entity_poly.pdbx_seq_one_letter_code
_entity_poly.pdbx_strand_id
1 'polypeptide(L)'
;FGANQKPLVLVDGVERDMSDLSIEEVESISILKDASATAVYGVRAANGVVLVTTRKGVAQKPVVEVKLETGFSDLPTMPQLLDGANYAMLCNEALGFENYNLEYINNLRSGSNPFLYPNVNWMDQLFRKYSTNTNAAINIRGGGERARYYISASFIEDNGNLKNNPEADYKSNVSLRRYNFRSNIDLTLTKTTNLTLEIGANMTDMHQPGIGNEYIDGRWFSPVELLYYYSYLSNPLSAPVRVPIGKDAFGATEWGWGAPSQVGEVNPAERLFGSGYNKSFRSQIMSQITLKQDLGFLLKGLEAQASFSFDANNQTIQNRRKNSSTYNITGVDDETGDFQVAEISKGSESLGYNVTPSSNRAQELKFQLNYNQIFNENHRIGVMAMYYQRDFVDQTAGSPIKSLPYKKQGLALRTTYAFKDRYFAEFNMGYNGSENFPKGKRFGLFPAGALGYLFSNESFWHFKPINVFKIRGSVGLVGSESLPDNMRFGYLSFFGGGLGGYYFGMTPSYHEGIGEDQIGVSDLTWEKGFKKDIGIELKMFDNMISLDLDYFHEKRSDILIQRQSVPATMGVIKQPFANMGVMVNQGIDGTLEFNHS
;
A
#
# COMPACT_ATOMS: atom_id res chain seq x y z
N PHE A 1 -16.10 4.29 -5.97
CA PHE A 1 -17.20 3.36 -6.23
C PHE A 1 -16.65 2.15 -6.96
N GLY A 2 -17.14 0.94 -6.64
CA GLY A 2 -16.60 -0.34 -7.05
C GLY A 2 -15.67 -0.95 -5.99
N ALA A 3 -15.40 -2.26 -6.10
CA ALA A 3 -14.70 -3.04 -5.08
C ALA A 3 -13.20 -2.71 -4.97
N ASN A 4 -12.58 -2.24 -6.05
CA ASN A 4 -11.16 -1.89 -6.07
C ASN A 4 -10.94 -0.68 -6.97
N GLN A 5 -10.36 0.37 -6.41
CA GLN A 5 -10.07 1.63 -7.10
C GLN A 5 -8.57 1.81 -7.41
N LYS A 6 -7.72 0.87 -6.99
CA LYS A 6 -6.28 0.98 -7.21
C LYS A 6 -5.92 0.74 -8.67
N PRO A 7 -4.98 1.49 -9.25
CA PRO A 7 -4.45 1.21 -10.58
C PRO A 7 -3.69 -0.13 -10.59
N LEU A 8 -3.56 -0.72 -11.76
CA LEU A 8 -2.67 -1.86 -11.96
C LEU A 8 -1.22 -1.37 -12.00
N VAL A 9 -0.38 -1.84 -11.11
CA VAL A 9 1.06 -1.55 -11.12
C VAL A 9 1.80 -2.72 -11.77
N LEU A 10 2.61 -2.41 -12.79
CA LEU A 10 3.43 -3.38 -13.49
C LEU A 10 4.90 -2.97 -13.39
N VAL A 11 5.71 -3.82 -12.76
CA VAL A 11 7.16 -3.68 -12.71
C VAL A 11 7.77 -4.62 -13.74
N ASP A 12 8.42 -4.06 -14.76
CA ASP A 12 8.95 -4.79 -15.92
C ASP A 12 7.90 -5.69 -16.59
N GLY A 13 6.65 -5.21 -16.60
CA GLY A 13 5.51 -5.90 -17.22
C GLY A 13 4.87 -7.00 -16.36
N VAL A 14 5.31 -7.23 -15.11
CA VAL A 14 4.70 -8.15 -14.14
C VAL A 14 3.97 -7.37 -13.06
N GLU A 15 2.80 -7.84 -12.64
CA GLU A 15 2.03 -7.22 -11.55
C GLU A 15 2.74 -7.38 -10.21
N ARG A 16 3.26 -6.26 -9.68
CA ARG A 16 4.04 -6.16 -8.44
C ARG A 16 3.72 -4.86 -7.71
N ASP A 17 3.99 -4.81 -6.42
CA ASP A 17 3.92 -3.56 -5.66
C ASP A 17 5.20 -2.73 -5.88
N MET A 18 5.05 -1.47 -6.29
CA MET A 18 6.20 -0.58 -6.49
C MET A 18 6.82 -0.08 -5.18
N SER A 19 6.10 -0.16 -4.05
CA SER A 19 6.61 0.24 -2.73
C SER A 19 7.78 -0.63 -2.25
N ASP A 20 7.95 -1.79 -2.84
CA ASP A 20 9.02 -2.72 -2.55
C ASP A 20 10.33 -2.41 -3.30
N LEU A 21 10.29 -1.49 -4.27
CA LEU A 21 11.47 -1.09 -5.05
C LEU A 21 12.27 0.00 -4.35
N SER A 22 13.59 -0.05 -4.50
CA SER A 22 14.43 1.12 -4.24
C SER A 22 14.30 2.13 -5.37
N ILE A 23 14.32 3.42 -5.05
CA ILE A 23 14.31 4.49 -6.06
C ILE A 23 15.50 4.38 -7.02
N GLU A 24 16.62 3.86 -6.55
CA GLU A 24 17.83 3.64 -7.34
C GLU A 24 17.66 2.58 -8.43
N GLU A 25 16.69 1.69 -8.28
CA GLU A 25 16.41 0.62 -9.24
C GLU A 25 15.51 1.08 -10.38
N VAL A 26 14.82 2.22 -10.22
CA VAL A 26 13.82 2.71 -11.16
C VAL A 26 14.48 3.55 -12.26
N GLU A 27 14.20 3.21 -13.51
CA GLU A 27 14.60 4.00 -14.70
C GLU A 27 13.50 5.00 -15.08
N SER A 28 12.24 4.55 -15.11
CA SER A 28 11.10 5.40 -15.48
C SER A 28 9.79 4.88 -14.90
N ILE A 29 8.84 5.82 -14.72
CA ILE A 29 7.45 5.52 -14.37
C ILE A 29 6.57 6.19 -15.42
N SER A 30 5.64 5.40 -15.99
CA SER A 30 4.65 5.89 -16.96
C SER A 30 3.24 5.55 -16.48
N ILE A 31 2.32 6.51 -16.59
CA ILE A 31 0.93 6.34 -16.17
C ILE A 31 0.04 6.31 -17.41
N LEU A 32 -0.67 5.20 -17.61
CA LEU A 32 -1.61 5.02 -18.72
C LEU A 32 -3.03 5.16 -18.18
N LYS A 33 -3.78 6.13 -18.70
CA LYS A 33 -5.14 6.46 -18.26
C LYS A 33 -6.19 6.06 -19.28
N ASP A 34 -5.85 6.11 -20.60
CA ASP A 34 -6.76 5.92 -21.70
C ASP A 34 -7.14 4.46 -21.93
N ALA A 35 -8.32 4.23 -22.51
CA ALA A 35 -8.79 2.88 -22.81
C ALA A 35 -7.89 2.17 -23.85
N SER A 36 -7.41 2.87 -24.87
CA SER A 36 -6.51 2.29 -25.87
C SER A 36 -5.18 1.85 -25.25
N ALA A 37 -4.58 2.70 -24.43
CA ALA A 37 -3.32 2.40 -23.76
C ALA A 37 -3.44 1.25 -22.75
N THR A 38 -4.59 1.13 -22.08
CA THR A 38 -4.83 0.13 -21.02
C THR A 38 -5.37 -1.21 -21.52
N ALA A 39 -5.97 -1.25 -22.71
CA ALA A 39 -6.62 -2.47 -23.27
C ALA A 39 -5.69 -3.68 -23.37
N VAL A 40 -4.40 -3.44 -23.62
CA VAL A 40 -3.37 -4.49 -23.73
C VAL A 40 -3.10 -5.19 -22.39
N TYR A 41 -3.33 -4.52 -21.26
CA TYR A 41 -3.05 -5.02 -19.92
C TYR A 41 -4.24 -5.71 -19.25
N GLY A 42 -5.31 -5.90 -20.02
CA GLY A 42 -6.47 -6.68 -19.59
C GLY A 42 -7.37 -5.94 -18.61
N VAL A 43 -8.25 -6.69 -17.99
CA VAL A 43 -9.37 -6.21 -17.18
C VAL A 43 -8.99 -5.44 -15.91
N ARG A 44 -7.79 -5.62 -15.40
CA ARG A 44 -7.32 -4.90 -14.21
C ARG A 44 -6.89 -3.47 -14.50
N ALA A 45 -6.73 -3.15 -15.77
CA ALA A 45 -6.34 -1.82 -16.24
C ALA A 45 -7.51 -0.81 -16.31
N ALA A 46 -8.71 -1.20 -15.90
CA ALA A 46 -9.88 -0.32 -15.88
C ALA A 46 -9.66 0.97 -15.07
N ASN A 47 -8.86 0.90 -14.00
CA ASN A 47 -8.52 2.04 -13.14
C ASN A 47 -7.19 2.73 -13.55
N GLY A 48 -6.69 2.45 -14.76
CA GLY A 48 -5.38 2.91 -15.21
C GLY A 48 -4.26 1.91 -14.91
N VAL A 49 -3.10 2.14 -15.52
CA VAL A 49 -1.89 1.32 -15.35
C VAL A 49 -0.71 2.20 -15.03
N VAL A 50 0.05 1.82 -14.01
CA VAL A 50 1.35 2.40 -13.69
C VAL A 50 2.42 1.42 -14.16
N LEU A 51 3.20 1.82 -15.16
CA LEU A 51 4.32 1.05 -15.69
C LEU A 51 5.60 1.54 -15.01
N VAL A 52 6.26 0.66 -14.28
CA VAL A 52 7.55 0.92 -13.69
C VAL A 52 8.59 0.10 -14.46
N THR A 53 9.55 0.79 -15.05
CA THR A 53 10.68 0.15 -15.73
C THR A 53 11.89 0.24 -14.84
N THR A 54 12.54 -0.89 -14.58
CA THR A 54 13.78 -0.92 -13.81
C THR A 54 14.99 -0.71 -14.70
N ARG A 55 16.09 -0.22 -14.11
CA ARG A 55 17.36 0.05 -14.81
C ARG A 55 17.94 -1.23 -15.40
N LYS A 56 18.41 -1.15 -16.64
CA LYS A 56 19.02 -2.26 -17.37
C LYS A 56 20.49 -2.01 -17.66
N GLY A 57 21.21 -3.07 -18.00
CA GLY A 57 22.59 -3.02 -18.47
C GLY A 57 22.72 -2.21 -19.77
N VAL A 58 23.86 -1.58 -19.97
CA VAL A 58 24.22 -0.85 -21.18
C VAL A 58 25.57 -1.34 -21.71
N ALA A 59 25.78 -1.26 -23.03
CA ALA A 59 27.02 -1.64 -23.66
C ALA A 59 28.07 -0.54 -23.45
N GLN A 60 28.72 -0.56 -22.29
CA GLN A 60 29.78 0.38 -21.89
C GLN A 60 30.71 -0.27 -20.88
N LYS A 61 31.88 0.36 -20.64
CA LYS A 61 32.74 -0.03 -19.51
C LYS A 61 31.96 0.01 -18.20
N PRO A 62 32.22 -0.90 -17.25
CA PRO A 62 31.54 -0.89 -15.96
C PRO A 62 31.67 0.48 -15.26
N VAL A 63 30.53 1.01 -14.86
CA VAL A 63 30.43 2.21 -14.00
C VAL A 63 29.90 1.75 -12.66
N VAL A 64 30.60 2.13 -11.61
CA VAL A 64 30.21 1.89 -10.21
C VAL A 64 29.79 3.21 -9.62
N GLU A 65 28.58 3.27 -9.11
CA GLU A 65 28.01 4.40 -8.40
C GLU A 65 27.78 4.00 -6.94
N VAL A 66 28.32 4.79 -6.02
CA VAL A 66 28.12 4.59 -4.58
C VAL A 66 27.41 5.82 -4.04
N LYS A 67 26.31 5.61 -3.34
CA LYS A 67 25.52 6.65 -2.72
C LYS A 67 25.41 6.39 -1.23
N LEU A 68 25.64 7.44 -0.42
CA LEU A 68 25.42 7.43 1.02
C LEU A 68 24.72 8.72 1.41
N GLU A 69 23.55 8.57 2.01
CA GLU A 69 22.74 9.69 2.48
C GLU A 69 22.39 9.46 3.95
N THR A 70 22.49 10.50 4.75
CA THR A 70 21.99 10.52 6.12
C THR A 70 21.15 11.77 6.32
N GLY A 71 19.94 11.58 6.81
CA GLY A 71 18.98 12.65 7.06
C GLY A 71 18.54 12.70 8.51
N PHE A 72 18.05 13.88 8.89
CA PHE A 72 17.35 14.09 10.15
C PHE A 72 15.91 14.48 9.82
N SER A 73 14.95 13.82 10.45
CA SER A 73 13.53 14.13 10.32
C SER A 73 13.04 14.76 11.62
N ASP A 74 12.30 15.87 11.49
CA ASP A 74 11.64 16.56 12.61
C ASP A 74 10.14 16.30 12.57
N LEU A 75 9.49 16.35 13.72
CA LEU A 75 8.04 16.38 13.81
C LEU A 75 7.55 17.82 13.53
N PRO A 76 6.91 18.08 12.38
CA PRO A 76 6.62 19.45 11.94
C PRO A 76 5.63 20.17 12.85
N THR A 77 4.81 19.43 13.60
CA THR A 77 3.77 19.99 14.47
C THR A 77 3.66 19.17 15.74
N MET A 78 4.34 19.63 16.80
CA MET A 78 4.08 19.17 18.14
C MET A 78 3.14 20.18 18.82
N PRO A 79 1.95 19.75 19.27
CA PRO A 79 1.04 20.66 19.95
C PRO A 79 1.68 21.14 21.26
N GLN A 80 1.57 22.44 21.50
CA GLN A 80 1.93 23.00 22.80
C GLN A 80 0.77 22.77 23.75
N LEU A 81 0.96 21.85 24.69
CA LEU A 81 -0.04 21.53 25.71
C LEU A 81 0.19 22.40 26.95
N LEU A 82 -0.89 22.64 27.69
CA LEU A 82 -0.83 23.36 28.95
C LEU A 82 -0.11 22.52 30.02
N ASP A 83 0.62 23.19 30.89
CA ASP A 83 1.08 22.59 32.15
C ASP A 83 -0.10 22.34 33.11
N GLY A 84 0.15 21.51 34.13
CA GLY A 84 -0.91 21.09 35.05
C GLY A 84 -1.55 22.24 35.83
N ALA A 85 -0.81 23.28 36.20
CA ALA A 85 -1.36 24.42 36.95
C ALA A 85 -2.31 25.26 36.07
N ASN A 86 -1.89 25.57 34.84
CA ASN A 86 -2.71 26.30 33.90
C ASN A 86 -3.92 25.47 33.46
N TYR A 87 -3.76 24.15 33.28
CA TYR A 87 -4.85 23.24 32.99
C TYR A 87 -5.90 23.25 34.12
N ALA A 88 -5.47 23.12 35.39
CA ALA A 88 -6.37 23.12 36.54
C ALA A 88 -7.15 24.45 36.67
N MET A 89 -6.50 25.59 36.40
CA MET A 89 -7.15 26.90 36.39
C MET A 89 -8.22 27.01 35.32
N LEU A 90 -7.91 26.58 34.10
CA LEU A 90 -8.88 26.60 32.99
C LEU A 90 -10.04 25.62 33.22
N CYS A 91 -9.79 24.47 33.86
CA CYS A 91 -10.87 23.58 34.29
C CYS A 91 -11.83 24.25 35.27
N ASN A 92 -11.32 24.95 36.28
CA ASN A 92 -12.15 25.69 37.23
C ASN A 92 -13.00 26.77 36.49
N GLU A 93 -12.38 27.50 35.57
CA GLU A 93 -13.07 28.51 34.76
C GLU A 93 -14.17 27.89 33.89
N ALA A 94 -13.86 26.80 33.19
CA ALA A 94 -14.80 26.12 32.31
C ALA A 94 -15.99 25.50 33.05
N LEU A 95 -15.77 24.99 34.27
CA LEU A 95 -16.81 24.38 35.11
C LEU A 95 -17.61 25.41 35.87
N GLY A 96 -17.11 26.65 36.05
CA GLY A 96 -17.75 27.70 36.85
C GLY A 96 -17.74 27.47 38.35
N PHE A 97 -16.93 26.52 38.82
CA PHE A 97 -16.69 26.25 40.26
C PHE A 97 -15.27 25.75 40.51
N GLU A 98 -14.82 25.81 41.76
CA GLU A 98 -13.47 25.40 42.17
C GLU A 98 -13.39 23.87 42.28
N ASN A 99 -13.01 23.21 41.18
CA ASN A 99 -12.73 21.77 41.12
C ASN A 99 -11.31 21.46 41.67
N TYR A 100 -10.35 22.35 41.43
CA TYR A 100 -9.01 22.31 41.94
C TYR A 100 -8.79 23.53 42.85
N ASN A 101 -8.53 23.31 44.13
CA ASN A 101 -8.31 24.41 45.07
C ASN A 101 -6.94 25.10 44.86
N LEU A 102 -6.79 26.29 45.45
CA LEU A 102 -5.58 27.10 45.27
C LEU A 102 -4.32 26.39 45.80
N GLU A 103 -4.44 25.60 46.85
CA GLU A 103 -3.31 24.83 47.43
C GLU A 103 -2.83 23.78 46.41
N TYR A 104 -3.73 23.03 45.81
CA TYR A 104 -3.40 22.06 44.77
C TYR A 104 -2.67 22.71 43.58
N ILE A 105 -3.18 23.86 43.11
CA ILE A 105 -2.58 24.62 42.01
C ILE A 105 -1.17 25.13 42.37
N ASN A 106 -1.00 25.59 43.61
CA ASN A 106 0.31 26.04 44.09
C ASN A 106 1.31 24.89 44.23
N ASN A 107 0.87 23.70 44.63
CA ASN A 107 1.69 22.51 44.69
C ASN A 107 2.13 22.05 43.29
N LEU A 108 1.25 22.16 42.30
CA LEU A 108 1.62 21.93 40.90
C LEU A 108 2.68 22.92 40.40
N ARG A 109 2.54 24.22 40.71
CA ARG A 109 3.50 25.26 40.30
C ARG A 109 4.88 25.09 40.97
N SER A 110 4.89 24.70 42.25
CA SER A 110 6.14 24.48 42.97
C SER A 110 6.83 23.16 42.62
N GLY A 111 6.14 22.25 41.94
CA GLY A 111 6.62 20.89 41.67
C GLY A 111 6.70 20.05 42.96
N SER A 112 5.95 20.41 44.00
CA SER A 112 5.87 19.71 45.25
C SER A 112 5.28 18.32 45.05
N ASN A 113 6.00 17.27 45.41
CA ASN A 113 5.56 15.88 45.32
C ASN A 113 4.88 15.49 43.99
N PRO A 114 5.66 15.19 42.93
CA PRO A 114 5.12 14.93 41.59
C PRO A 114 4.25 13.66 41.49
N PHE A 115 4.21 12.86 42.55
CA PHE A 115 3.38 11.67 42.63
C PHE A 115 1.97 11.98 43.11
N LEU A 116 1.80 12.97 43.98
CA LEU A 116 0.49 13.45 44.46
C LEU A 116 -0.06 14.58 43.56
N TYR A 117 0.83 15.38 43.00
CA TYR A 117 0.50 16.51 42.12
C TYR A 117 1.17 16.32 40.76
N PRO A 118 0.69 15.35 39.94
CA PRO A 118 1.29 15.09 38.64
C PRO A 118 1.15 16.30 37.72
N ASN A 119 2.22 16.61 36.99
CA ASN A 119 2.26 17.67 35.99
C ASN A 119 3.08 17.15 34.82
N VAL A 120 2.45 16.33 33.99
CA VAL A 120 3.11 15.53 32.94
C VAL A 120 2.82 16.10 31.55
N ASN A 121 3.87 16.47 30.85
CA ASN A 121 3.78 16.69 29.40
C ASN A 121 3.96 15.36 28.68
N TRP A 122 2.87 14.71 28.30
CA TRP A 122 2.88 13.39 27.69
C TRP A 122 3.59 13.35 26.35
N MET A 123 3.53 14.44 25.55
CA MET A 123 4.26 14.53 24.29
C MET A 123 5.78 14.47 24.53
N ASP A 124 6.27 15.25 25.48
CA ASP A 124 7.69 15.26 25.83
C ASP A 124 8.15 13.94 26.48
N GLN A 125 7.25 13.22 27.15
CA GLN A 125 7.58 11.91 27.73
C GLN A 125 7.83 10.86 26.65
N LEU A 126 7.04 10.85 25.57
CA LEU A 126 7.05 9.77 24.59
C LEU A 126 7.89 10.07 23.36
N PHE A 127 7.95 11.33 22.91
CA PHE A 127 8.53 11.68 21.62
C PHE A 127 9.90 12.36 21.74
N ARG A 128 10.74 12.10 20.77
CA ARG A 128 11.99 12.83 20.51
C ARG A 128 11.75 13.83 19.40
N LYS A 129 12.42 14.96 19.47
CA LYS A 129 12.31 16.00 18.45
C LYS A 129 12.80 15.52 17.08
N TYR A 130 13.89 14.76 17.04
CA TYR A 130 14.52 14.32 15.80
C TYR A 130 14.61 12.80 15.74
N SER A 131 14.47 12.28 14.52
CA SER A 131 14.83 10.92 14.13
C SER A 131 15.90 10.95 13.06
N THR A 132 16.50 9.79 12.78
CA THR A 132 17.55 9.64 11.76
C THR A 132 17.11 8.65 10.70
N ASN A 133 17.44 8.95 9.46
CA ASN A 133 17.35 8.02 8.35
C ASN A 133 18.71 7.89 7.65
N THR A 134 19.03 6.72 7.14
CA THR A 134 20.25 6.44 6.40
C THR A 134 19.90 5.61 5.18
N ASN A 135 20.42 6.02 4.03
CA ASN A 135 20.29 5.29 2.77
C ASN A 135 21.70 5.10 2.19
N ALA A 136 22.09 3.84 1.98
CA ALA A 136 23.33 3.48 1.33
C ALA A 136 23.02 2.61 0.12
N ALA A 137 23.60 2.91 -1.04
CA ALA A 137 23.41 2.15 -2.26
C ALA A 137 24.70 2.01 -3.04
N ILE A 138 24.87 0.86 -3.68
CA ILE A 138 25.89 0.60 -4.67
C ILE A 138 25.22 0.08 -5.94
N ASN A 139 25.52 0.72 -7.07
CA ASN A 139 25.00 0.35 -8.38
C ASN A 139 26.17 0.08 -9.32
N ILE A 140 26.09 -1.01 -10.07
CA ILE A 140 27.08 -1.39 -11.07
C ILE A 140 26.34 -1.57 -12.39
N ARG A 141 26.72 -0.80 -13.40
CA ARG A 141 26.09 -0.82 -14.73
C ARG A 141 27.16 -0.93 -15.81
N GLY A 142 27.02 -1.90 -16.70
CA GLY A 142 27.99 -2.09 -17.76
C GLY A 142 27.66 -3.26 -18.67
N GLY A 143 28.65 -3.62 -19.50
CA GLY A 143 28.55 -4.78 -20.37
C GLY A 143 29.16 -4.54 -21.75
N GLY A 144 29.07 -5.54 -22.60
CA GLY A 144 29.49 -5.56 -23.98
C GLY A 144 28.38 -6.01 -24.92
N GLU A 145 28.79 -6.47 -26.11
CA GLU A 145 27.81 -6.91 -27.13
C GLU A 145 27.07 -8.20 -26.73
N ARG A 146 27.72 -9.10 -25.98
CA ARG A 146 27.16 -10.40 -25.61
C ARG A 146 26.46 -10.43 -24.27
N ALA A 147 26.84 -9.56 -23.34
CA ALA A 147 26.27 -9.51 -22.02
C ALA A 147 26.24 -8.07 -21.51
N ARG A 148 25.09 -7.62 -21.01
CA ARG A 148 24.90 -6.34 -20.34
C ARG A 148 24.28 -6.61 -18.99
N TYR A 149 24.65 -5.83 -18.00
CA TYR A 149 24.18 -6.06 -16.64
C TYR A 149 23.96 -4.74 -15.90
N TYR A 150 23.00 -4.79 -15.01
CA TYR A 150 22.76 -3.83 -13.94
C TYR A 150 22.63 -4.62 -12.64
N ILE A 151 23.44 -4.28 -11.65
CA ILE A 151 23.44 -4.88 -10.31
C ILE A 151 23.31 -3.73 -9.31
N SER A 152 22.38 -3.85 -8.38
CA SER A 152 22.14 -2.88 -7.31
C SER A 152 22.04 -3.60 -5.99
N ALA A 153 22.64 -3.02 -4.95
CA ALA A 153 22.41 -3.38 -3.56
C ALA A 153 22.17 -2.08 -2.77
N SER A 154 21.11 -2.05 -1.97
CA SER A 154 20.82 -0.89 -1.12
C SER A 154 20.41 -1.30 0.27
N PHE A 155 20.71 -0.42 1.23
CA PHE A 155 20.35 -0.50 2.63
C PHE A 155 19.67 0.78 3.04
N ILE A 156 18.52 0.66 3.67
CA ILE A 156 17.76 1.78 4.23
C ILE A 156 17.53 1.48 5.71
N GLU A 157 17.90 2.41 6.57
CA GLU A 157 17.53 2.41 7.98
C GLU A 157 16.75 3.68 8.29
N ASP A 158 15.56 3.49 8.85
CA ASP A 158 14.66 4.57 9.24
C ASP A 158 14.27 4.39 10.70
N ASN A 159 14.60 5.37 11.54
CA ASN A 159 14.34 5.36 12.96
C ASN A 159 13.19 6.32 13.28
N GLY A 160 12.24 5.83 14.07
CA GLY A 160 11.12 6.66 14.53
C GLY A 160 11.50 7.66 15.62
N ASN A 161 10.52 8.50 15.97
CA ASN A 161 10.68 9.58 16.95
C ASN A 161 10.27 9.20 18.38
N LEU A 162 9.93 7.93 18.65
CA LEU A 162 9.59 7.51 20.01
C LEU A 162 10.85 7.35 20.86
N LYS A 163 10.71 7.60 22.16
CA LYS A 163 11.76 7.33 23.14
C LYS A 163 11.85 5.83 23.44
N ASN A 164 13.00 5.40 23.90
CA ASN A 164 13.20 4.06 24.46
C ASN A 164 13.19 4.16 25.99
N ASN A 165 12.66 3.15 26.65
CA ASN A 165 12.85 2.99 28.08
C ASN A 165 14.27 2.47 28.34
N PRO A 166 15.13 3.21 29.08
CA PRO A 166 16.50 2.76 29.37
C PRO A 166 16.54 1.55 30.31
N GLU A 167 15.47 1.32 31.08
CA GLU A 167 15.37 0.23 32.06
C GLU A 167 14.81 -1.07 31.44
N ALA A 168 14.31 -1.03 30.18
CA ALA A 168 13.74 -2.21 29.54
C ALA A 168 14.77 -2.94 28.69
N ASP A 169 14.74 -4.26 28.70
CA ASP A 169 15.57 -5.14 27.87
C ASP A 169 15.19 -5.11 26.39
N TYR A 170 14.21 -4.29 26.01
CA TYR A 170 13.73 -4.17 24.64
C TYR A 170 13.56 -2.71 24.23
N LYS A 171 13.64 -2.48 22.90
CA LYS A 171 13.42 -1.16 22.33
C LYS A 171 11.92 -0.87 22.22
N SER A 172 11.52 0.36 22.57
CA SER A 172 10.15 0.85 22.39
C SER A 172 9.96 1.65 21.12
N ASN A 173 11.05 2.18 20.54
CA ASN A 173 10.99 2.99 19.32
C ASN A 173 10.71 2.15 18.09
N VAL A 174 10.06 2.78 17.10
CA VAL A 174 9.93 2.21 15.76
C VAL A 174 11.29 2.25 15.06
N SER A 175 11.65 1.17 14.38
CA SER A 175 12.77 1.16 13.45
C SER A 175 12.47 0.23 12.28
N LEU A 176 12.87 0.65 11.09
CA LEU A 176 12.76 -0.11 9.86
C LEU A 176 14.16 -0.24 9.26
N ARG A 177 14.54 -1.48 8.90
CA ARG A 177 15.73 -1.77 8.11
C ARG A 177 15.31 -2.54 6.87
N ARG A 178 15.71 -2.02 5.71
CA ARG A 178 15.40 -2.64 4.43
C ARG A 178 16.69 -2.89 3.66
N TYR A 179 16.80 -4.08 3.13
CA TYR A 179 17.89 -4.51 2.25
C TYR A 179 17.27 -4.85 0.90
N ASN A 180 17.69 -4.17 -0.15
CA ASN A 180 17.26 -4.47 -1.52
C ASN A 180 18.45 -4.98 -2.30
N PHE A 181 18.20 -5.93 -3.16
CA PHE A 181 19.14 -6.44 -4.15
C PHE A 181 18.41 -6.58 -5.49
N ARG A 182 19.07 -6.13 -6.56
CA ARG A 182 18.57 -6.34 -7.92
C ARG A 182 19.71 -6.73 -8.85
N SER A 183 19.42 -7.66 -9.76
CA SER A 183 20.30 -8.07 -10.83
C SER A 183 19.47 -8.22 -12.11
N ASN A 184 19.75 -7.36 -13.11
CA ASN A 184 19.16 -7.41 -14.43
C ASN A 184 20.28 -7.71 -15.42
N ILE A 185 20.19 -8.84 -16.12
CA ILE A 185 21.23 -9.35 -17.03
C ILE A 185 20.59 -9.65 -18.38
N ASP A 186 21.11 -9.02 -19.43
CA ASP A 186 20.75 -9.29 -20.81
C ASP A 186 21.90 -10.06 -21.50
N LEU A 187 21.59 -11.22 -22.03
CA LEU A 187 22.52 -12.10 -22.72
C LEU A 187 22.11 -12.27 -24.20
N THR A 188 23.00 -11.95 -25.10
CA THR A 188 22.86 -12.25 -26.53
C THR A 188 23.41 -13.67 -26.77
N LEU A 189 22.52 -14.69 -26.79
CA LEU A 189 22.88 -16.08 -26.93
C LEU A 189 23.31 -16.38 -28.37
N THR A 190 22.58 -15.86 -29.33
CA THR A 190 22.89 -15.92 -30.77
C THR A 190 22.63 -14.56 -31.40
N LYS A 191 22.89 -14.38 -32.69
CA LYS A 191 22.57 -13.15 -33.41
C LYS A 191 21.06 -12.81 -33.42
N THR A 192 20.22 -13.80 -33.16
CA THR A 192 18.75 -13.69 -33.23
C THR A 192 18.06 -14.01 -31.90
N THR A 193 18.80 -14.48 -30.89
CA THR A 193 18.24 -14.94 -29.62
C THR A 193 18.83 -14.15 -28.45
N ASN A 194 17.97 -13.50 -27.70
CA ASN A 194 18.33 -12.79 -26.46
C ASN A 194 17.62 -13.40 -25.27
N LEU A 195 18.33 -13.52 -24.16
CA LEU A 195 17.84 -13.98 -22.86
C LEU A 195 18.00 -12.85 -21.84
N THR A 196 16.91 -12.44 -21.21
CA THR A 196 16.92 -11.48 -20.09
C THR A 196 16.60 -12.21 -18.80
N LEU A 197 17.42 -12.01 -17.77
CA LEU A 197 17.23 -12.49 -16.42
C LEU A 197 17.08 -11.28 -15.49
N GLU A 198 15.97 -11.21 -14.77
CA GLU A 198 15.66 -10.14 -13.82
C GLU A 198 15.37 -10.78 -12.47
N ILE A 199 16.17 -10.43 -11.46
CA ILE A 199 16.01 -10.93 -10.09
C ILE A 199 16.04 -9.74 -9.15
N GLY A 200 15.02 -9.60 -8.32
CA GLY A 200 14.95 -8.67 -7.21
C GLY A 200 14.71 -9.40 -5.90
N ALA A 201 15.33 -8.95 -4.85
CA ALA A 201 15.09 -9.42 -3.50
C ALA A 201 14.97 -8.23 -2.54
N ASN A 202 14.00 -8.30 -1.65
CA ASN A 202 13.77 -7.30 -0.62
C ASN A 202 13.64 -8.02 0.72
N MET A 203 14.37 -7.55 1.73
CA MET A 203 14.24 -8.01 3.11
C MET A 203 13.97 -6.79 3.99
N THR A 204 12.90 -6.83 4.75
CA THR A 204 12.52 -5.74 5.67
C THR A 204 12.40 -6.29 7.08
N ASP A 205 13.18 -5.72 8.00
CA ASP A 205 13.08 -5.94 9.44
C ASP A 205 12.47 -4.68 10.07
N MET A 206 11.31 -4.80 10.70
CA MET A 206 10.59 -3.71 11.31
C MET A 206 10.32 -4.02 12.77
N HIS A 207 10.65 -3.07 13.62
CA HIS A 207 10.38 -3.10 15.05
C HIS A 207 9.37 -2.01 15.41
N GLN A 208 8.40 -2.32 16.28
CA GLN A 208 7.34 -1.41 16.74
C GLN A 208 7.04 -1.64 18.20
N PRO A 209 6.48 -0.64 18.93
CA PRO A 209 5.98 -0.83 20.29
C PRO A 209 4.93 -1.95 20.35
N GLY A 210 4.78 -2.53 21.55
CA GLY A 210 3.85 -3.65 21.79
C GLY A 210 2.38 -3.31 21.70
N ILE A 211 2.01 -2.04 21.76
CA ILE A 211 0.63 -1.58 21.55
C ILE A 211 0.13 -2.03 20.18
N GLY A 212 -1.09 -2.57 20.12
CA GLY A 212 -1.72 -3.02 18.88
C GLY A 212 -2.35 -1.88 18.10
N ASN A 213 -2.89 -2.21 16.91
CA ASN A 213 -3.82 -1.32 16.24
C ASN A 213 -5.14 -1.32 17.02
N GLU A 214 -5.76 -0.17 17.16
CA GLU A 214 -7.07 -0.03 17.79
C GLU A 214 -8.06 0.64 16.84
N TYR A 215 -9.34 0.25 16.97
CA TYR A 215 -10.41 0.86 16.20
C TYR A 215 -11.16 1.83 17.10
N ILE A 216 -11.06 3.13 16.80
CA ILE A 216 -11.66 4.21 17.60
C ILE A 216 -12.46 5.10 16.65
N ASP A 217 -13.71 5.38 16.96
CA ASP A 217 -14.59 6.29 16.22
C ASP A 217 -14.64 6.08 14.70
N GLY A 218 -14.73 4.81 14.28
CA GLY A 218 -14.85 4.48 12.86
C GLY A 218 -13.52 4.40 12.10
N ARG A 219 -12.36 4.56 12.76
CA ARG A 219 -11.03 4.55 12.16
C ARG A 219 -10.09 3.60 12.90
N TRP A 220 -9.24 2.91 12.12
CA TRP A 220 -8.09 2.17 12.65
C TRP A 220 -6.90 3.09 12.87
N PHE A 221 -6.32 3.02 14.06
CA PHE A 221 -5.09 3.72 14.43
C PHE A 221 -3.93 2.73 14.47
N SER A 222 -2.80 3.10 13.87
CA SER A 222 -1.54 2.39 14.03
C SER A 222 -0.93 2.63 15.43
N PRO A 223 0.05 1.83 15.86
CA PRO A 223 0.68 2.00 17.17
C PRO A 223 1.21 3.42 17.45
N VAL A 224 1.85 4.04 16.46
CA VAL A 224 2.39 5.40 16.60
C VAL A 224 1.29 6.44 16.65
N GLU A 225 0.27 6.32 15.79
CA GLU A 225 -0.90 7.21 15.81
C GLU A 225 -1.66 7.13 17.14
N LEU A 226 -1.79 5.91 17.71
CA LEU A 226 -2.41 5.72 19.02
C LEU A 226 -1.63 6.42 20.14
N LEU A 227 -0.31 6.25 20.15
CA LEU A 227 0.53 6.90 21.15
C LEU A 227 0.45 8.43 21.06
N TYR A 228 0.42 8.96 19.82
CA TYR A 228 0.19 10.39 19.60
C TYR A 228 -1.20 10.81 20.09
N TYR A 229 -2.24 10.07 19.72
CA TYR A 229 -3.62 10.33 20.12
C TYR A 229 -3.79 10.31 21.64
N TYR A 230 -3.29 9.29 22.32
CA TYR A 230 -3.34 9.22 23.79
C TYR A 230 -2.52 10.31 24.47
N SER A 231 -1.33 10.64 23.93
CA SER A 231 -0.52 11.74 24.49
C SER A 231 -1.18 13.11 24.33
N TYR A 232 -1.99 13.28 23.28
CA TYR A 232 -2.76 14.50 23.04
C TYR A 232 -4.00 14.59 23.94
N LEU A 233 -4.70 13.48 24.18
CA LEU A 233 -5.94 13.46 24.96
C LEU A 233 -5.72 13.39 26.47
N SER A 234 -4.64 12.73 26.92
CA SER A 234 -4.36 12.60 28.34
C SER A 234 -4.00 13.95 28.94
N ASN A 235 -4.78 14.38 29.94
CA ASN A 235 -4.51 15.64 30.63
C ASN A 235 -3.25 15.53 31.51
N PRO A 236 -2.56 16.66 31.80
CA PRO A 236 -1.31 16.67 32.57
C PRO A 236 -1.44 16.22 34.03
N LEU A 237 -2.67 16.16 34.56
CA LEU A 237 -2.98 15.78 35.93
C LEU A 237 -3.48 14.34 36.05
N SER A 238 -3.64 13.61 34.94
CA SER A 238 -4.33 12.31 34.92
C SER A 238 -3.61 11.24 35.73
N ALA A 239 -2.28 11.20 35.67
CA ALA A 239 -1.47 10.25 36.42
C ALA A 239 -0.01 10.72 36.49
N PRO A 240 0.76 10.36 37.51
CA PRO A 240 2.22 10.36 37.42
C PRO A 240 2.68 9.30 36.41
N VAL A 241 3.81 9.53 35.74
CA VAL A 241 4.37 8.54 34.78
C VAL A 241 4.65 7.21 35.49
N ARG A 242 5.31 7.28 36.66
CA ARG A 242 5.65 6.13 37.49
C ARG A 242 5.34 6.47 38.96
N VAL A 243 5.08 5.43 39.73
CA VAL A 243 4.88 5.54 41.19
C VAL A 243 5.80 4.57 41.92
N PRO A 244 6.38 4.92 43.08
CA PRO A 244 7.13 3.99 43.89
C PRO A 244 6.16 3.02 44.55
N ILE A 245 6.32 1.71 44.31
CA ILE A 245 5.41 0.67 44.80
C ILE A 245 5.98 -0.16 45.97
N GLY A 246 7.23 0.04 46.29
CA GLY A 246 7.92 -0.68 47.34
C GLY A 246 9.43 -0.61 47.22
N LYS A 247 10.10 -1.51 47.90
CA LYS A 247 11.55 -1.71 47.79
C LYS A 247 11.84 -3.17 47.46
N ASP A 248 12.80 -3.41 46.59
CA ASP A 248 13.26 -4.76 46.26
C ASP A 248 14.07 -5.37 47.43
N ALA A 249 14.50 -6.62 47.26
CA ALA A 249 15.28 -7.36 48.26
C ALA A 249 16.63 -6.70 48.57
N PHE A 250 17.09 -5.76 47.76
CA PHE A 250 18.35 -5.00 47.96
C PHE A 250 18.11 -3.58 48.45
N GLY A 251 16.86 -3.20 48.72
CA GLY A 251 16.47 -1.87 49.22
C GLY A 251 16.32 -0.80 48.15
N ALA A 252 16.43 -1.15 46.85
CA ALA A 252 16.16 -0.23 45.75
C ALA A 252 14.66 -0.03 45.54
N THR A 253 14.26 1.19 45.18
CA THR A 253 12.84 1.50 44.92
C THR A 253 12.30 0.74 43.72
N GLU A 254 11.24 -0.02 43.93
CA GLU A 254 10.46 -0.61 42.82
C GLU A 254 9.47 0.39 42.27
N TRP A 255 9.35 0.43 40.94
CA TRP A 255 8.53 1.40 40.22
C TRP A 255 7.40 0.75 39.47
N GLY A 256 6.17 1.15 39.76
CA GLY A 256 4.97 0.82 39.01
C GLY A 256 4.58 1.93 38.01
N TRP A 257 3.64 1.67 37.14
CA TRP A 257 3.04 2.68 36.25
C TRP A 257 1.90 3.40 36.98
N GLY A 258 1.84 4.72 36.85
CA GLY A 258 0.73 5.48 37.43
C GLY A 258 -0.59 5.13 36.72
N ALA A 259 -1.64 4.86 37.50
CA ALA A 259 -2.98 4.66 36.97
C ALA A 259 -3.66 6.03 36.72
N PRO A 260 -4.35 6.21 35.58
CA PRO A 260 -5.14 7.42 35.34
C PRO A 260 -6.26 7.57 36.36
N SER A 261 -6.55 8.81 36.75
CA SER A 261 -7.59 9.14 37.74
C SER A 261 -9.01 8.98 37.20
N GLN A 262 -9.20 9.00 35.87
CA GLN A 262 -10.50 8.91 35.23
C GLN A 262 -10.67 7.59 34.48
N VAL A 263 -11.89 7.06 34.51
CA VAL A 263 -12.26 5.84 33.79
C VAL A 263 -12.19 6.10 32.27
N GLY A 264 -11.51 5.20 31.56
CA GLY A 264 -11.32 5.30 30.10
C GLY A 264 -10.06 6.04 29.66
N GLU A 265 -9.37 6.72 30.57
CA GLU A 265 -8.05 7.27 30.29
C GLU A 265 -6.95 6.19 30.36
N VAL A 266 -5.85 6.43 29.68
CA VAL A 266 -4.67 5.56 29.68
C VAL A 266 -3.43 6.35 30.09
N ASN A 267 -2.44 5.68 30.64
CA ASN A 267 -1.11 6.23 30.82
C ASN A 267 -0.32 6.01 29.52
N PRO A 268 -0.06 7.06 28.69
CA PRO A 268 0.60 6.88 27.41
C PRO A 268 2.02 6.29 27.53
N ALA A 269 2.72 6.59 28.63
CA ALA A 269 4.06 6.04 28.88
C ALA A 269 4.03 4.54 29.20
N GLU A 270 3.02 4.06 29.95
CA GLU A 270 2.78 2.63 30.14
C GLU A 270 2.53 1.94 28.80
N ARG A 271 1.70 2.53 27.95
CA ARG A 271 1.40 2.00 26.60
C ARG A 271 2.64 1.91 25.72
N LEU A 272 3.55 2.86 25.80
CA LEU A 272 4.79 2.82 25.03
C LEU A 272 5.83 1.88 25.65
N PHE A 273 6.11 2.04 26.94
CA PHE A 273 7.28 1.42 27.56
C PHE A 273 6.97 0.10 28.27
N GLY A 274 5.71 -0.12 28.66
CA GLY A 274 5.26 -1.28 29.43
C GLY A 274 4.60 -2.38 28.60
N SER A 275 4.16 -2.08 27.36
CA SER A 275 3.36 -3.00 26.55
C SER A 275 4.18 -4.07 25.80
N GLY A 276 5.51 -4.00 25.80
CA GLY A 276 6.40 -4.88 25.06
C GLY A 276 6.70 -4.39 23.65
N TYR A 277 6.81 -5.30 22.69
CA TYR A 277 7.18 -4.97 21.30
C TYR A 277 6.62 -5.93 20.27
N ASN A 278 6.57 -5.48 19.01
CA ASN A 278 6.28 -6.29 17.84
C ASN A 278 7.49 -6.26 16.91
N LYS A 279 7.88 -7.41 16.39
CA LYS A 279 8.92 -7.55 15.38
C LYS A 279 8.35 -8.19 14.13
N SER A 280 8.46 -7.51 12.99
CA SER A 280 8.05 -8.03 11.67
C SER A 280 9.26 -8.24 10.80
N PHE A 281 9.41 -9.44 10.28
CA PHE A 281 10.39 -9.75 9.24
C PHE A 281 9.64 -10.12 7.96
N ARG A 282 9.94 -9.42 6.86
CA ARG A 282 9.39 -9.69 5.54
C ARG A 282 10.52 -9.98 4.57
N SER A 283 10.38 -11.03 3.78
CA SER A 283 11.27 -11.36 2.67
C SER A 283 10.47 -11.54 1.39
N GLN A 284 10.93 -10.92 0.32
CA GLN A 284 10.29 -10.97 -0.98
C GLN A 284 11.35 -11.29 -2.04
N ILE A 285 11.00 -12.19 -2.94
CA ILE A 285 11.78 -12.52 -4.13
C ILE A 285 10.90 -12.26 -5.35
N MET A 286 11.44 -11.54 -6.32
CA MET A 286 10.84 -11.25 -7.62
C MET A 286 11.78 -11.75 -8.69
N SER A 287 11.31 -12.64 -9.54
CA SER A 287 12.15 -13.18 -10.62
C SER A 287 11.41 -13.22 -11.94
N GLN A 288 12.14 -12.98 -13.02
CA GLN A 288 11.62 -13.09 -14.38
C GLN A 288 12.71 -13.56 -15.32
N ILE A 289 12.36 -14.48 -16.18
CA ILE A 289 13.17 -14.90 -17.32
C ILE A 289 12.40 -14.59 -18.60
N THR A 290 13.06 -13.95 -19.55
CA THR A 290 12.46 -13.58 -20.84
C THR A 290 13.37 -14.02 -21.96
N LEU A 291 12.85 -14.85 -22.87
CA LEU A 291 13.51 -15.26 -24.10
C LEU A 291 12.88 -14.52 -25.27
N LYS A 292 13.71 -13.83 -26.05
CA LYS A 292 13.32 -13.14 -27.28
C LYS A 292 14.01 -13.78 -28.46
N GLN A 293 13.25 -14.06 -29.51
CA GLN A 293 13.72 -14.65 -30.74
C GLN A 293 13.32 -13.77 -31.92
N ASP A 294 14.31 -13.22 -32.62
CA ASP A 294 14.09 -12.58 -33.90
C ASP A 294 13.74 -13.65 -34.94
N LEU A 295 12.59 -13.52 -35.54
CA LEU A 295 12.05 -14.40 -36.58
C LEU A 295 12.10 -13.74 -37.97
N GLY A 296 13.02 -12.77 -38.15
CA GLY A 296 13.22 -12.05 -39.40
C GLY A 296 13.54 -12.97 -40.58
N PHE A 297 14.00 -14.19 -40.32
CA PHE A 297 14.21 -15.23 -41.34
C PHE A 297 12.88 -15.83 -41.87
N LEU A 298 11.78 -15.75 -41.12
CA LEU A 298 10.44 -16.15 -41.57
C LEU A 298 9.70 -14.96 -42.16
N LEU A 299 9.67 -13.83 -41.45
CA LEU A 299 9.02 -12.60 -41.88
C LEU A 299 9.80 -11.41 -41.29
N LYS A 300 10.31 -10.55 -42.17
CA LYS A 300 11.08 -9.37 -41.77
C LYS A 300 10.27 -8.50 -40.79
N GLY A 301 10.84 -8.23 -39.61
CA GLY A 301 10.21 -7.45 -38.55
C GLY A 301 9.36 -8.27 -37.58
N LEU A 302 9.35 -9.61 -37.68
CA LEU A 302 8.70 -10.50 -36.73
C LEU A 302 9.63 -10.89 -35.60
N GLU A 303 9.15 -10.78 -34.35
CA GLU A 303 9.83 -11.21 -33.11
C GLU A 303 8.87 -12.04 -32.25
N ALA A 304 9.35 -13.13 -31.68
CA ALA A 304 8.63 -13.88 -30.66
C ALA A 304 9.29 -13.68 -29.30
N GLN A 305 8.47 -13.58 -28.25
CA GLN A 305 8.91 -13.47 -26.87
C GLN A 305 8.16 -14.46 -26.01
N ALA A 306 8.88 -15.16 -25.11
CA ALA A 306 8.32 -15.96 -24.05
C ALA A 306 8.88 -15.47 -22.71
N SER A 307 8.04 -15.25 -21.71
CA SER A 307 8.50 -14.88 -20.37
C SER A 307 7.79 -15.68 -19.31
N PHE A 308 8.55 -16.01 -18.27
CA PHE A 308 8.04 -16.64 -17.05
C PHE A 308 8.50 -15.82 -15.85
N SER A 309 7.58 -15.51 -14.95
CA SER A 309 7.90 -14.86 -13.68
C SER A 309 7.43 -15.71 -12.50
N PHE A 310 8.22 -15.64 -11.42
CA PHE A 310 7.92 -16.25 -10.15
C PHE A 310 8.24 -15.26 -9.04
N ASP A 311 7.23 -14.93 -8.24
CA ASP A 311 7.35 -14.03 -7.11
C ASP A 311 6.86 -14.74 -5.84
N ALA A 312 7.59 -14.56 -4.74
CA ALA A 312 7.22 -15.07 -3.42
C ALA A 312 7.41 -13.98 -2.38
N ASN A 313 6.45 -13.86 -1.48
CA ASN A 313 6.48 -12.92 -0.37
C ASN A 313 6.12 -13.66 0.92
N ASN A 314 7.01 -13.58 1.91
CA ASN A 314 6.84 -14.19 3.22
C ASN A 314 7.01 -13.11 4.29
N GLN A 315 6.11 -13.06 5.24
CA GLN A 315 6.17 -12.16 6.39
C GLN A 315 5.86 -12.94 7.66
N THR A 316 6.59 -12.65 8.71
CA THR A 316 6.34 -13.17 10.05
C THR A 316 6.29 -12.00 11.02
N ILE A 317 5.19 -11.87 11.74
CA ILE A 317 5.03 -10.86 12.81
C ILE A 317 5.07 -11.61 14.15
N GLN A 318 6.07 -11.29 14.96
CA GLN A 318 6.21 -11.77 16.33
C GLN A 318 5.72 -10.70 17.29
N ASN A 319 4.69 -11.01 18.04
CA ASN A 319 4.13 -10.14 19.06
C ASN A 319 4.62 -10.59 20.44
N ARG A 320 5.32 -9.72 21.13
CA ARG A 320 5.78 -9.88 22.51
C ARG A 320 5.13 -8.78 23.35
N ARG A 321 3.95 -9.06 23.86
CA ARG A 321 3.10 -8.06 24.50
C ARG A 321 2.70 -8.47 25.90
N LYS A 322 2.52 -7.47 26.75
CA LYS A 322 1.89 -7.61 28.07
C LYS A 322 1.05 -6.37 28.39
N ASN A 323 0.14 -6.52 29.31
CA ASN A 323 -0.45 -5.40 30.04
C ASN A 323 0.37 -5.21 31.32
N SER A 324 0.77 -4.00 31.62
CA SER A 324 1.48 -3.70 32.87
C SER A 324 0.49 -3.45 33.99
N SER A 325 0.89 -3.76 35.22
CA SER A 325 0.12 -3.32 36.39
C SER A 325 0.19 -1.80 36.54
N THR A 326 -0.91 -1.20 36.97
CA THR A 326 -1.01 0.24 37.23
C THR A 326 -1.45 0.52 38.65
N TYR A 327 -0.93 1.62 39.23
CA TYR A 327 -1.03 1.90 40.64
C TYR A 327 -1.42 3.36 40.90
N ASN A 328 -2.21 3.58 41.95
CA ASN A 328 -2.46 4.92 42.51
C ASN A 328 -1.88 5.07 43.89
N ILE A 329 -1.42 6.29 44.19
CA ILE A 329 -1.06 6.67 45.55
C ILE A 329 -2.34 7.05 46.30
N THR A 330 -2.60 6.38 47.41
CA THR A 330 -3.78 6.58 48.24
C THR A 330 -3.51 7.44 49.45
N GLY A 331 -2.23 7.61 49.80
CA GLY A 331 -1.80 8.41 50.97
C GLY A 331 -0.29 8.37 51.17
N VAL A 332 0.16 9.06 52.21
CA VAL A 332 1.51 9.01 52.71
C VAL A 332 1.41 8.56 54.16
N ASP A 333 2.24 7.64 54.56
CA ASP A 333 2.34 7.20 55.96
C ASP A 333 3.01 8.31 56.79
N ASP A 334 2.31 8.78 57.81
CA ASP A 334 2.76 9.91 58.61
C ASP A 334 4.00 9.58 59.50
N GLU A 335 4.26 8.31 59.80
CA GLU A 335 5.37 7.88 60.62
C GLU A 335 6.64 7.61 59.80
N THR A 336 6.48 6.98 58.63
CA THR A 336 7.62 6.55 57.81
C THR A 336 7.88 7.49 56.62
N GLY A 337 6.88 8.29 56.22
CA GLY A 337 6.93 9.11 55.03
C GLY A 337 6.83 8.30 53.70
N ASP A 338 6.59 6.99 53.79
CA ASP A 338 6.44 6.13 52.63
C ASP A 338 5.03 6.29 51.97
N PHE A 339 4.95 6.09 50.65
CA PHE A 339 3.69 6.17 49.96
C PHE A 339 2.84 4.91 50.17
N GLN A 340 1.58 5.11 50.48
CA GLN A 340 0.58 4.06 50.47
C GLN A 340 0.06 3.92 49.02
N VAL A 341 0.17 2.72 48.46
CA VAL A 341 -0.10 2.46 47.04
C VAL A 341 -1.17 1.37 46.88
N ALA A 342 -2.14 1.62 46.02
CA ALA A 342 -3.15 0.63 45.60
C ALA A 342 -2.90 0.20 44.16
N GLU A 343 -2.90 -1.12 43.95
CA GLU A 343 -2.93 -1.67 42.57
C GLU A 343 -4.35 -1.50 41.99
N ILE A 344 -4.47 -0.73 40.91
CA ILE A 344 -5.74 -0.45 40.24
C ILE A 344 -6.03 -1.47 39.15
N SER A 345 -5.02 -1.86 38.39
CA SER A 345 -5.10 -2.90 37.39
C SER A 345 -3.93 -3.85 37.52
N LYS A 346 -4.24 -5.14 37.55
CA LYS A 346 -3.22 -6.18 37.59
C LYS A 346 -2.81 -6.56 36.18
N GLY A 347 -1.54 -6.41 35.89
CA GLY A 347 -0.93 -6.81 34.62
C GLY A 347 -0.36 -8.21 34.63
N SER A 348 0.32 -8.57 33.55
CA SER A 348 1.12 -9.80 33.44
C SER A 348 2.59 -9.51 33.73
N GLU A 349 3.25 -10.41 34.46
CA GLU A 349 4.67 -10.28 34.80
C GLU A 349 5.56 -10.47 33.56
N SER A 350 5.20 -11.40 32.69
CA SER A 350 5.97 -11.76 31.50
C SER A 350 5.31 -11.32 30.21
N LEU A 351 6.14 -11.10 29.17
CA LEU A 351 5.66 -10.87 27.82
C LEU A 351 5.03 -12.13 27.24
N GLY A 352 3.80 -12.04 26.77
CA GLY A 352 3.18 -13.06 25.95
C GLY A 352 3.91 -13.27 24.64
N TYR A 353 3.63 -14.36 23.95
CA TYR A 353 4.21 -14.66 22.64
C TYR A 353 3.14 -15.13 21.68
N ASN A 354 3.03 -14.44 20.55
CA ASN A 354 2.18 -14.87 19.44
C ASN A 354 2.91 -14.60 18.11
N VAL A 355 2.72 -15.49 17.15
CA VAL A 355 3.30 -15.38 15.80
C VAL A 355 2.19 -15.38 14.77
N THR A 356 2.21 -14.41 13.88
CA THR A 356 1.28 -14.31 12.76
C THR A 356 2.09 -14.40 11.46
N PRO A 357 2.05 -15.54 10.76
CA PRO A 357 2.67 -15.68 9.45
C PRO A 357 1.75 -15.13 8.36
N SER A 358 2.34 -14.63 7.27
CA SER A 358 1.67 -14.32 6.02
C SER A 358 2.59 -14.73 4.86
N SER A 359 2.06 -15.48 3.91
CA SER A 359 2.84 -15.99 2.78
C SER A 359 1.99 -16.07 1.53
N ASN A 360 2.53 -15.55 0.42
CA ASN A 360 1.91 -15.69 -0.88
C ASN A 360 2.94 -15.90 -1.99
N ARG A 361 2.48 -16.43 -3.10
CA ARG A 361 3.28 -16.58 -4.32
C ARG A 361 2.45 -16.27 -5.56
N ALA A 362 3.13 -15.75 -6.59
CA ALA A 362 2.55 -15.53 -7.91
C ALA A 362 3.44 -16.15 -8.99
N GLN A 363 2.82 -16.71 -10.01
CA GLN A 363 3.48 -17.20 -11.22
C GLN A 363 2.76 -16.61 -12.42
N GLU A 364 3.53 -16.19 -13.42
CA GLU A 364 2.96 -15.68 -14.65
C GLU A 364 3.75 -16.18 -15.86
N LEU A 365 3.03 -16.68 -16.87
CA LEU A 365 3.55 -17.11 -18.14
C LEU A 365 2.97 -16.21 -19.22
N LYS A 366 3.82 -15.67 -20.10
CA LYS A 366 3.46 -14.84 -21.25
C LYS A 366 4.10 -15.36 -22.53
N PHE A 367 3.33 -15.34 -23.60
CA PHE A 367 3.82 -15.51 -24.97
C PHE A 367 3.38 -14.31 -25.79
N GLN A 368 4.30 -13.71 -26.53
CA GLN A 368 4.03 -12.51 -27.31
C GLN A 368 4.68 -12.63 -28.69
N LEU A 369 3.95 -12.24 -29.71
CA LEU A 369 4.42 -12.04 -31.07
C LEU A 369 4.35 -10.56 -31.41
N ASN A 370 5.46 -10.00 -31.85
CA ASN A 370 5.56 -8.63 -32.31
C ASN A 370 5.91 -8.60 -33.78
N TYR A 371 5.20 -7.82 -34.56
CA TYR A 371 5.53 -7.54 -35.94
C TYR A 371 5.64 -6.04 -36.13
N ASN A 372 6.78 -5.56 -36.58
CA ASN A 372 7.02 -4.15 -36.84
C ASN A 372 7.72 -4.00 -38.18
N GLN A 373 7.08 -3.31 -39.13
CA GLN A 373 7.63 -3.12 -40.46
C GLN A 373 7.25 -1.76 -41.03
N ILE A 374 8.17 -1.18 -41.79
CA ILE A 374 7.95 0.04 -42.57
C ILE A 374 7.90 -0.36 -44.04
N PHE A 375 6.81 -0.01 -44.71
CA PHE A 375 6.59 -0.25 -46.15
C PHE A 375 6.66 1.08 -46.90
N ASN A 376 7.37 1.07 -48.03
CA ASN A 376 7.49 2.24 -48.92
C ASN A 376 7.85 3.55 -48.15
N GLU A 377 8.65 3.45 -47.08
CA GLU A 377 9.11 4.55 -46.24
C GLU A 377 8.00 5.35 -45.53
N ASN A 378 6.74 5.16 -45.93
CA ASN A 378 5.60 5.98 -45.49
C ASN A 378 4.59 5.23 -44.62
N HIS A 379 4.57 3.91 -44.65
CA HIS A 379 3.56 3.09 -43.97
C HIS A 379 4.25 2.30 -42.85
N ARG A 380 4.07 2.70 -41.61
CA ARG A 380 4.57 1.97 -40.43
C ARG A 380 3.43 1.13 -39.87
N ILE A 381 3.63 -0.17 -39.82
CA ILE A 381 2.66 -1.14 -39.25
C ILE A 381 3.31 -1.82 -38.06
N GLY A 382 2.61 -1.81 -36.91
CA GLY A 382 2.95 -2.58 -35.72
C GLY A 382 1.79 -3.49 -35.35
N VAL A 383 2.06 -4.76 -35.08
CA VAL A 383 1.07 -5.72 -34.56
C VAL A 383 1.70 -6.45 -33.37
N MET A 384 0.97 -6.53 -32.28
CA MET A 384 1.34 -7.34 -31.13
C MET A 384 0.17 -8.27 -30.80
N ALA A 385 0.46 -9.56 -30.69
CA ALA A 385 -0.47 -10.56 -30.15
C ALA A 385 0.16 -11.19 -28.92
N MET A 386 -0.58 -11.24 -27.81
CA MET A 386 -0.08 -11.73 -26.52
C MET A 386 -1.09 -12.69 -25.91
N TYR A 387 -0.59 -13.79 -25.34
CA TYR A 387 -1.30 -14.65 -24.41
C TYR A 387 -0.61 -14.56 -23.05
N TYR A 388 -1.39 -14.47 -21.97
CA TYR A 388 -0.86 -14.57 -20.61
C TYR A 388 -1.72 -15.49 -19.74
N GLN A 389 -1.05 -16.09 -18.77
CA GLN A 389 -1.66 -16.87 -17.70
C GLN A 389 -0.99 -16.51 -16.38
N ARG A 390 -1.79 -16.21 -15.35
CA ARG A 390 -1.31 -15.89 -14.00
C ARG A 390 -2.01 -16.75 -12.97
N ASP A 391 -1.23 -17.20 -12.00
CA ASP A 391 -1.63 -17.95 -10.83
C ASP A 391 -1.11 -17.24 -9.58
N PHE A 392 -1.99 -16.89 -8.64
CA PHE A 392 -1.63 -16.31 -7.35
C PHE A 392 -2.23 -17.15 -6.23
N VAL A 393 -1.43 -17.47 -5.21
CA VAL A 393 -1.85 -18.29 -4.06
C VAL A 393 -1.51 -17.55 -2.77
N ASP A 394 -2.51 -17.34 -1.92
CA ASP A 394 -2.32 -16.98 -0.53
C ASP A 394 -2.22 -18.28 0.29
N GLN A 395 -1.01 -18.57 0.79
CA GLN A 395 -0.73 -19.81 1.54
C GLN A 395 -1.20 -19.74 2.99
N THR A 396 -1.54 -18.56 3.48
CA THR A 396 -1.98 -18.28 4.85
C THR A 396 -3.44 -17.82 4.92
N ALA A 397 -4.17 -18.00 3.82
CA ALA A 397 -5.59 -17.63 3.76
C ALA A 397 -6.41 -18.32 4.85
N GLY A 398 -7.18 -17.54 5.60
CA GLY A 398 -7.94 -18.01 6.76
C GLY A 398 -9.18 -18.86 6.43
N SER A 399 -9.39 -19.26 5.15
CA SER A 399 -10.47 -20.13 4.75
C SER A 399 -10.11 -21.02 3.55
N PRO A 400 -10.72 -22.21 3.42
CA PRO A 400 -10.47 -23.11 2.28
C PRO A 400 -10.71 -22.46 0.92
N ILE A 401 -11.72 -21.58 0.80
CA ILE A 401 -12.07 -20.91 -0.45
C ILE A 401 -11.00 -19.87 -0.82
N LYS A 402 -10.50 -19.12 0.15
CA LYS A 402 -9.46 -18.11 -0.07
C LYS A 402 -8.08 -18.74 -0.35
N SER A 403 -7.85 -19.98 0.11
CA SER A 403 -6.60 -20.71 -0.13
C SER A 403 -6.49 -21.28 -1.55
N LEU A 404 -7.59 -21.37 -2.30
CA LEU A 404 -7.55 -21.81 -3.69
C LEU A 404 -6.79 -20.80 -4.56
N PRO A 405 -6.03 -21.23 -5.59
CA PRO A 405 -5.32 -20.33 -6.49
C PRO A 405 -6.24 -19.32 -7.18
N TYR A 406 -5.84 -18.06 -7.29
CA TYR A 406 -6.50 -17.03 -8.10
C TYR A 406 -5.94 -17.09 -9.51
N LYS A 407 -6.71 -17.64 -10.45
CA LYS A 407 -6.27 -17.89 -11.82
C LYS A 407 -6.85 -16.89 -12.79
N LYS A 408 -6.00 -16.37 -13.67
CA LYS A 408 -6.34 -15.44 -14.75
C LYS A 408 -5.66 -15.86 -16.03
N GLN A 409 -6.33 -15.64 -17.14
CA GLN A 409 -5.75 -15.81 -18.47
C GLN A 409 -6.35 -14.81 -19.43
N GLY A 410 -5.62 -14.48 -20.47
CA GLY A 410 -6.13 -13.55 -21.46
C GLY A 410 -5.34 -13.58 -22.76
N LEU A 411 -6.01 -13.08 -23.80
CA LEU A 411 -5.43 -12.74 -25.08
C LEU A 411 -5.49 -11.22 -25.26
N ALA A 412 -4.44 -10.63 -25.78
CA ALA A 412 -4.42 -9.22 -26.16
C ALA A 412 -3.90 -9.09 -27.61
N LEU A 413 -4.54 -8.21 -28.36
CA LEU A 413 -4.12 -7.80 -29.70
C LEU A 413 -3.98 -6.29 -29.71
N ARG A 414 -2.88 -5.79 -30.25
CA ARG A 414 -2.66 -4.37 -30.53
C ARG A 414 -2.20 -4.23 -31.97
N THR A 415 -2.84 -3.35 -32.72
CA THR A 415 -2.44 -2.99 -34.07
C THR A 415 -2.25 -1.50 -34.15
N THR A 416 -1.10 -1.05 -34.62
CA THR A 416 -0.78 0.36 -34.83
C THR A 416 -0.43 0.59 -36.29
N TYR A 417 -0.90 1.71 -36.82
CA TYR A 417 -0.61 2.16 -38.17
C TYR A 417 -0.25 3.64 -38.17
N ALA A 418 0.85 3.99 -38.81
CA ALA A 418 1.21 5.38 -39.06
C ALA A 418 1.50 5.61 -40.53
N PHE A 419 0.91 6.67 -41.09
CA PHE A 419 1.13 7.09 -42.47
C PHE A 419 1.89 8.41 -42.48
N LYS A 420 3.09 8.37 -43.09
CA LYS A 420 4.02 9.53 -43.23
C LYS A 420 4.32 10.25 -41.90
N ASP A 421 4.22 9.53 -40.78
CA ASP A 421 4.33 10.10 -39.42
C ASP A 421 3.43 11.32 -39.16
N ARG A 422 2.24 11.34 -39.80
CA ARG A 422 1.21 12.38 -39.70
C ARG A 422 -0.10 11.83 -39.18
N TYR A 423 -0.57 10.72 -39.78
CA TYR A 423 -1.84 10.07 -39.44
C TYR A 423 -1.56 8.80 -38.68
N PHE A 424 -2.15 8.67 -37.50
CA PHE A 424 -1.97 7.53 -36.61
C PHE A 424 -3.31 6.87 -36.35
N ALA A 425 -3.34 5.56 -36.39
CA ALA A 425 -4.49 4.76 -36.00
C ALA A 425 -4.02 3.60 -35.13
N GLU A 426 -4.76 3.33 -34.07
CA GLU A 426 -4.50 2.22 -33.17
C GLU A 426 -5.80 1.45 -32.90
N PHE A 427 -5.72 0.12 -32.92
CA PHE A 427 -6.79 -0.77 -32.50
C PHE A 427 -6.25 -1.75 -31.48
N ASN A 428 -6.96 -1.88 -30.36
CA ASN A 428 -6.64 -2.77 -29.28
C ASN A 428 -7.83 -3.67 -28.97
N MET A 429 -7.57 -4.91 -28.58
CA MET A 429 -8.58 -5.86 -28.17
C MET A 429 -8.04 -6.74 -27.04
N GLY A 430 -8.74 -6.76 -25.90
CA GLY A 430 -8.49 -7.67 -24.80
C GLY A 430 -9.60 -8.72 -24.71
N TYR A 431 -9.26 -10.00 -24.62
CA TYR A 431 -10.17 -11.10 -24.32
C TYR A 431 -9.69 -11.81 -23.08
N ASN A 432 -10.35 -11.56 -21.95
CA ASN A 432 -9.85 -11.92 -20.63
C ASN A 432 -10.83 -12.82 -19.89
N GLY A 433 -10.28 -13.81 -19.18
CA GLY A 433 -11.04 -14.77 -18.39
C GLY A 433 -10.77 -14.64 -16.88
N SER A 434 -11.84 -14.71 -16.09
CA SER A 434 -11.80 -14.75 -14.62
C SER A 434 -12.69 -15.85 -14.09
N GLU A 435 -12.20 -16.55 -13.08
CA GLU A 435 -12.96 -17.60 -12.39
C GLU A 435 -14.01 -17.03 -11.41
N ASN A 436 -13.97 -15.73 -11.14
CA ASN A 436 -14.95 -15.06 -10.27
C ASN A 436 -16.37 -15.06 -10.86
N PHE A 437 -16.52 -15.36 -12.17
CA PHE A 437 -17.79 -15.35 -12.87
C PHE A 437 -18.31 -16.76 -13.20
N PRO A 438 -19.63 -16.96 -13.33
CA PRO A 438 -20.22 -18.24 -13.64
C PRO A 438 -19.85 -18.71 -15.05
N LYS A 439 -19.97 -20.03 -15.30
CA LYS A 439 -19.75 -20.61 -16.63
C LYS A 439 -20.61 -19.90 -17.68
N GLY A 440 -20.00 -19.49 -18.78
CA GLY A 440 -20.63 -18.70 -19.84
C GLY A 440 -20.43 -17.19 -19.72
N LYS A 441 -20.04 -16.66 -18.55
CA LYS A 441 -19.72 -15.23 -18.33
C LYS A 441 -18.27 -15.00 -17.91
N ARG A 442 -17.45 -16.06 -17.85
CA ARG A 442 -16.04 -16.02 -17.42
C ARG A 442 -15.16 -15.15 -18.30
N PHE A 443 -15.48 -15.07 -19.60
CA PHE A 443 -14.68 -14.33 -20.57
C PHE A 443 -15.38 -13.05 -20.99
N GLY A 444 -14.63 -11.94 -20.99
CA GLY A 444 -15.07 -10.64 -21.46
C GLY A 444 -14.21 -10.14 -22.61
N LEU A 445 -14.85 -9.49 -23.61
CA LEU A 445 -14.20 -8.86 -24.76
C LEU A 445 -14.22 -7.34 -24.59
N PHE A 446 -13.04 -6.71 -24.73
CA PHE A 446 -12.83 -5.29 -24.44
C PHE A 446 -12.05 -4.64 -25.59
N PRO A 447 -12.75 -4.14 -26.63
CA PRO A 447 -12.13 -3.42 -27.74
C PRO A 447 -11.91 -1.95 -27.41
N ALA A 448 -10.84 -1.37 -28.00
CA ALA A 448 -10.55 0.06 -27.95
C ALA A 448 -9.90 0.51 -29.27
N GLY A 449 -10.08 1.77 -29.62
CA GLY A 449 -9.45 2.39 -30.77
C GLY A 449 -9.03 3.82 -30.50
N ALA A 450 -7.98 4.26 -31.19
CA ALA A 450 -7.49 5.63 -31.12
C ALA A 450 -7.06 6.12 -32.48
N LEU A 451 -7.21 7.43 -32.70
CA LEU A 451 -6.74 8.14 -33.87
C LEU A 451 -5.90 9.35 -33.43
N GLY A 452 -4.89 9.67 -34.21
CA GLY A 452 -4.05 10.84 -33.99
C GLY A 452 -3.68 11.53 -35.31
N TYR A 453 -3.59 12.84 -35.26
CA TYR A 453 -3.16 13.63 -36.40
C TYR A 453 -2.13 14.68 -35.96
N LEU A 454 -0.95 14.61 -36.57
CA LEU A 454 0.16 15.52 -36.32
C LEU A 454 0.18 16.61 -37.39
N PHE A 455 -0.48 17.72 -37.10
CA PHE A 455 -0.58 18.88 -38.01
C PHE A 455 0.76 19.48 -38.34
N SER A 456 1.68 19.57 -37.38
CA SER A 456 2.99 20.20 -37.57
C SER A 456 3.90 19.48 -38.57
N ASN A 457 3.57 18.21 -38.97
CA ASN A 457 4.31 17.48 -39.99
C ASN A 457 3.73 17.69 -41.42
N GLU A 458 2.69 18.50 -41.56
CA GLU A 458 2.11 18.77 -42.86
C GLU A 458 2.92 19.81 -43.65
N SER A 459 2.94 19.71 -44.98
CA SER A 459 3.69 20.61 -45.88
C SER A 459 3.18 22.04 -45.84
N PHE A 460 1.96 22.30 -45.45
CA PHE A 460 1.38 23.64 -45.28
C PHE A 460 1.73 24.29 -43.92
N TRP A 461 2.31 23.53 -42.95
CA TRP A 461 2.62 24.03 -41.63
C TRP A 461 3.93 24.86 -41.67
N HIS A 462 3.81 26.16 -41.59
CA HIS A 462 4.96 27.07 -41.64
C HIS A 462 5.12 27.90 -40.34
N PHE A 463 4.31 27.63 -39.32
CA PHE A 463 4.31 28.38 -38.07
C PHE A 463 5.42 27.87 -37.14
N LYS A 464 6.62 28.42 -37.29
CA LYS A 464 7.84 28.01 -36.58
C LYS A 464 7.76 28.00 -35.05
N PRO A 465 7.01 28.90 -34.36
CA PRO A 465 6.93 28.87 -32.89
C PRO A 465 6.32 27.58 -32.33
N ILE A 466 5.52 26.84 -33.10
CA ILE A 466 4.95 25.58 -32.68
C ILE A 466 5.65 24.45 -33.45
N ASN A 467 6.50 23.70 -32.73
CA ASN A 467 7.26 22.56 -33.25
C ASN A 467 6.43 21.32 -33.39
N VAL A 468 5.52 21.07 -32.43
CA VAL A 468 4.59 19.93 -32.41
C VAL A 468 3.19 20.45 -32.14
N PHE A 469 2.26 20.11 -33.04
CA PHE A 469 0.83 20.28 -32.82
C PHE A 469 0.13 18.98 -33.27
N LYS A 470 -0.33 18.23 -32.29
CA LYS A 470 -1.02 16.95 -32.50
C LYS A 470 -2.36 16.95 -31.78
N ILE A 471 -3.38 16.45 -32.47
CA ILE A 471 -4.68 16.14 -31.87
C ILE A 471 -4.82 14.63 -31.85
N ARG A 472 -5.33 14.09 -30.74
CA ARG A 472 -5.58 12.67 -30.56
C ARG A 472 -6.96 12.43 -29.96
N GLY A 473 -7.53 11.26 -30.23
CA GLY A 473 -8.77 10.85 -29.60
C GLY A 473 -8.82 9.34 -29.47
N SER A 474 -9.40 8.88 -28.37
CA SER A 474 -9.58 7.45 -28.11
C SER A 474 -11.00 7.14 -27.63
N VAL A 475 -11.43 5.92 -27.92
CA VAL A 475 -12.68 5.35 -27.42
C VAL A 475 -12.46 3.86 -27.14
N GLY A 476 -12.98 3.37 -26.01
CA GLY A 476 -12.83 1.96 -25.71
C GLY A 476 -13.68 1.47 -24.55
N LEU A 477 -13.81 0.15 -24.51
CA LEU A 477 -14.44 -0.57 -23.43
C LEU A 477 -13.34 -1.23 -22.59
N VAL A 478 -13.42 -1.06 -21.27
CA VAL A 478 -12.57 -1.73 -20.28
C VAL A 478 -13.44 -2.51 -19.31
N GLY A 479 -12.94 -3.62 -18.77
CA GLY A 479 -13.66 -4.44 -17.81
C GLY A 479 -12.97 -4.48 -16.45
N SER A 480 -13.73 -4.76 -15.39
CA SER A 480 -13.20 -5.06 -14.06
C SER A 480 -13.81 -6.36 -13.53
N GLU A 481 -12.97 -7.20 -12.92
CA GLU A 481 -13.36 -8.45 -12.26
C GLU A 481 -13.45 -8.29 -10.73
N SER A 482 -13.22 -7.09 -10.21
CA SER A 482 -13.13 -6.84 -8.78
C SER A 482 -14.47 -7.08 -8.10
N LEU A 483 -14.45 -7.90 -7.05
CA LEU A 483 -15.60 -8.15 -6.19
C LEU A 483 -15.40 -7.46 -4.84
N PRO A 484 -16.48 -6.97 -4.17
CA PRO A 484 -16.40 -6.33 -2.87
C PRO A 484 -16.02 -7.32 -1.76
N ASP A 485 -15.51 -6.80 -0.65
CA ASP A 485 -15.27 -7.51 0.61
C ASP A 485 -14.43 -8.80 0.49
N ASN A 486 -13.49 -8.83 -0.47
CA ASN A 486 -12.70 -10.02 -0.79
C ASN A 486 -13.57 -11.26 -1.11
N MET A 487 -14.78 -11.02 -1.62
CA MET A 487 -15.67 -12.06 -2.11
C MET A 487 -14.96 -12.89 -3.19
N ARG A 488 -15.14 -14.18 -3.16
CA ARG A 488 -14.60 -15.11 -4.15
C ARG A 488 -15.70 -16.00 -4.68
N PHE A 489 -15.65 -16.34 -5.98
CA PHE A 489 -16.73 -17.10 -6.63
C PHE A 489 -18.10 -16.50 -6.32
N GLY A 490 -18.26 -15.20 -6.55
CA GLY A 490 -19.44 -14.42 -6.15
C GLY A 490 -20.78 -14.95 -6.68
N TYR A 491 -20.75 -15.92 -7.58
CA TYR A 491 -21.93 -16.61 -8.11
C TYR A 491 -22.37 -17.81 -7.28
N LEU A 492 -21.59 -18.21 -6.25
CA LEU A 492 -21.92 -19.33 -5.36
C LEU A 492 -22.40 -18.81 -3.99
N SER A 493 -23.40 -19.47 -3.44
CA SER A 493 -23.77 -19.28 -2.03
C SER A 493 -22.89 -20.14 -1.15
N PHE A 494 -22.46 -19.57 -0.02
CA PHE A 494 -21.73 -20.28 1.02
C PHE A 494 -22.47 -20.18 2.34
N PHE A 495 -22.42 -21.28 3.09
CA PHE A 495 -22.96 -21.37 4.43
C PHE A 495 -21.80 -21.48 5.41
N GLY A 496 -21.88 -20.76 6.52
CA GLY A 496 -20.84 -20.73 7.57
C GLY A 496 -21.44 -20.82 8.95
N GLY A 497 -20.59 -21.17 9.93
CA GLY A 497 -20.90 -21.07 11.35
C GLY A 497 -20.70 -19.65 11.89
N GLY A 498 -21.04 -19.42 13.17
CA GLY A 498 -20.83 -18.12 13.84
C GLY A 498 -21.85 -17.02 13.46
N LEU A 499 -22.88 -17.37 12.71
CA LEU A 499 -23.95 -16.45 12.28
C LEU A 499 -25.16 -16.47 13.22
N GLY A 500 -24.89 -16.39 14.52
CA GLY A 500 -25.87 -16.55 15.58
C GLY A 500 -25.89 -18.00 16.10
N GLY A 501 -26.55 -18.21 17.22
CA GLY A 501 -26.67 -19.50 17.86
C GLY A 501 -27.70 -19.46 18.96
N TYR A 502 -27.88 -20.57 19.63
CA TYR A 502 -28.85 -20.69 20.69
C TYR A 502 -28.29 -21.47 21.89
N TYR A 503 -28.78 -21.17 23.07
CA TYR A 503 -28.45 -21.89 24.29
C TYR A 503 -29.46 -23.03 24.52
N PHE A 504 -28.96 -24.24 24.70
CA PHE A 504 -29.76 -25.41 24.94
C PHE A 504 -29.44 -26.07 26.30
N GLY A 505 -30.41 -26.73 26.85
CA GLY A 505 -30.29 -27.53 28.06
C GLY A 505 -30.61 -26.80 29.36
N MET A 506 -30.78 -27.55 30.46
CA MET A 506 -31.01 -27.01 31.80
C MET A 506 -29.77 -26.27 32.34
N THR A 507 -28.59 -26.74 31.96
CA THR A 507 -27.33 -25.98 32.08
C THR A 507 -27.06 -25.40 30.70
N PRO A 508 -27.26 -24.08 30.47
CA PRO A 508 -27.22 -23.50 29.14
C PRO A 508 -25.87 -23.74 28.45
N SER A 509 -25.88 -24.50 27.35
CA SER A 509 -24.73 -24.67 26.46
C SER A 509 -25.00 -23.94 25.15
N TYR A 510 -24.10 -23.06 24.74
CA TYR A 510 -24.21 -22.33 23.48
C TYR A 510 -23.84 -23.22 22.31
N HIS A 511 -24.71 -23.26 21.30
CA HIS A 511 -24.48 -23.93 20.02
C HIS A 511 -24.56 -22.92 18.89
N GLU A 512 -23.49 -22.84 18.09
CA GLU A 512 -23.44 -21.97 16.94
C GLU A 512 -24.47 -22.36 15.89
N GLY A 513 -25.13 -21.39 15.31
CA GLY A 513 -25.99 -21.53 14.16
C GLY A 513 -25.21 -21.57 12.85
N ILE A 514 -25.81 -22.22 11.85
CA ILE A 514 -25.32 -22.15 10.45
C ILE A 514 -26.25 -21.24 9.67
N GLY A 515 -25.66 -20.31 8.93
CA GLY A 515 -26.41 -19.38 8.09
C GLY A 515 -25.70 -19.10 6.76
N GLU A 516 -26.34 -18.34 5.87
CA GLU A 516 -25.72 -17.88 4.63
C GLU A 516 -24.65 -16.83 4.93
N ASP A 517 -23.39 -17.20 4.69
CA ASP A 517 -22.26 -16.28 4.79
C ASP A 517 -22.09 -15.44 3.51
N GLN A 518 -22.37 -16.01 2.35
CA GLN A 518 -22.40 -15.34 1.07
C GLN A 518 -23.62 -15.79 0.27
N ILE A 519 -24.41 -14.82 -0.20
CA ILE A 519 -25.50 -15.09 -1.14
C ILE A 519 -24.95 -14.98 -2.56
N GLY A 520 -25.01 -16.08 -3.31
CA GLY A 520 -24.49 -16.14 -4.67
C GLY A 520 -25.33 -15.32 -5.67
N VAL A 521 -24.64 -14.64 -6.58
CA VAL A 521 -25.25 -13.89 -7.67
C VAL A 521 -25.15 -14.71 -8.95
N SER A 522 -26.21 -15.44 -9.29
CA SER A 522 -26.23 -16.38 -10.41
C SER A 522 -25.94 -15.74 -11.79
N ASP A 523 -26.25 -14.48 -11.93
CA ASP A 523 -26.07 -13.69 -13.16
C ASP A 523 -24.87 -12.72 -13.11
N LEU A 524 -23.99 -12.88 -12.12
CA LEU A 524 -22.78 -12.09 -11.94
C LEU A 524 -21.99 -11.92 -13.24
N THR A 525 -21.64 -10.68 -13.56
CA THR A 525 -20.92 -10.32 -14.78
C THR A 525 -19.86 -9.24 -14.53
N TRP A 526 -19.07 -8.97 -15.56
CA TRP A 526 -18.04 -7.94 -15.58
C TRP A 526 -18.62 -6.54 -15.34
N GLU A 527 -17.98 -5.75 -14.48
CA GLU A 527 -18.12 -4.31 -14.49
C GLU A 527 -17.50 -3.75 -15.76
N LYS A 528 -18.17 -2.82 -16.45
CA LYS A 528 -17.75 -2.27 -17.73
C LYS A 528 -17.56 -0.76 -17.63
N GLY A 529 -16.40 -0.26 -18.08
CA GLY A 529 -16.11 1.16 -18.22
C GLY A 529 -16.04 1.53 -19.71
N PHE A 530 -16.94 2.38 -20.17
CA PHE A 530 -16.86 2.98 -21.49
C PHE A 530 -16.17 4.32 -21.40
N LYS A 531 -14.97 4.40 -21.97
CA LYS A 531 -14.08 5.57 -21.91
C LYS A 531 -14.00 6.27 -23.24
N LYS A 532 -13.97 7.59 -23.21
CA LYS A 532 -13.72 8.49 -24.36
C LYS A 532 -12.71 9.53 -23.90
N ASP A 533 -11.78 9.84 -24.77
CA ASP A 533 -10.74 10.82 -24.51
C ASP A 533 -10.42 11.62 -25.77
N ILE A 534 -10.18 12.92 -25.61
CA ILE A 534 -9.70 13.83 -26.67
C ILE A 534 -8.60 14.67 -26.10
N GLY A 535 -7.41 14.62 -26.73
CA GLY A 535 -6.22 15.31 -26.27
C GLY A 535 -5.55 16.17 -27.33
N ILE A 536 -4.82 17.16 -26.84
CA ILE A 536 -3.98 18.06 -27.64
C ILE A 536 -2.57 18.02 -27.06
N GLU A 537 -1.58 17.82 -27.93
CA GLU A 537 -0.16 17.89 -27.58
C GLU A 537 0.45 19.08 -28.33
N LEU A 538 1.03 20.03 -27.59
CA LEU A 538 1.71 21.19 -28.13
C LEU A 538 3.13 21.28 -27.61
N LYS A 539 4.10 21.48 -28.52
CA LYS A 539 5.47 21.88 -28.13
C LYS A 539 5.85 23.14 -28.90
N MET A 540 6.32 24.12 -28.17
CA MET A 540 6.57 25.49 -28.68
C MET A 540 7.97 25.96 -28.34
N PHE A 541 8.50 26.87 -29.17
CA PHE A 541 9.79 27.57 -28.98
C PHE A 541 10.95 26.57 -28.76
N ASP A 542 11.16 25.68 -29.72
CA ASP A 542 12.17 24.62 -29.68
C ASP A 542 12.07 23.72 -28.45
N ASN A 543 10.82 23.36 -28.08
CA ASN A 543 10.44 22.56 -26.93
C ASN A 543 10.63 23.21 -25.55
N MET A 544 10.81 24.56 -25.53
CA MET A 544 10.87 25.32 -24.28
C MET A 544 9.56 25.20 -23.49
N ILE A 545 8.43 25.18 -24.18
CA ILE A 545 7.11 24.97 -23.58
C ILE A 545 6.49 23.70 -24.17
N SER A 546 6.09 22.77 -23.32
CA SER A 546 5.31 21.58 -23.67
C SER A 546 3.98 21.60 -22.92
N LEU A 547 2.88 21.44 -23.65
CA LEU A 547 1.53 21.36 -23.11
C LEU A 547 0.84 20.10 -23.62
N ASP A 548 0.43 19.24 -22.69
CA ASP A 548 -0.49 18.12 -22.93
C ASP A 548 -1.79 18.41 -22.20
N LEU A 549 -2.91 18.39 -22.90
CA LEU A 549 -4.24 18.67 -22.35
C LEU A 549 -5.23 17.64 -22.87
N ASP A 550 -5.95 16.98 -21.96
CA ASP A 550 -6.92 15.96 -22.25
C ASP A 550 -8.28 16.26 -21.61
N TYR A 551 -9.34 16.03 -22.36
CA TYR A 551 -10.70 15.92 -21.87
C TYR A 551 -11.10 14.45 -21.87
N PHE A 552 -11.51 13.92 -20.72
CA PHE A 552 -11.95 12.54 -20.60
C PHE A 552 -13.42 12.44 -20.13
N HIS A 553 -14.08 11.39 -20.60
CA HIS A 553 -15.41 11.00 -20.14
C HIS A 553 -15.45 9.47 -19.97
N GLU A 554 -15.79 9.00 -18.79
CA GLU A 554 -15.95 7.59 -18.46
C GLU A 554 -17.35 7.33 -17.91
N LYS A 555 -18.05 6.33 -18.49
CA LYS A 555 -19.29 5.77 -17.95
C LYS A 555 -19.03 4.34 -17.52
N ARG A 556 -19.11 4.08 -16.22
CA ARG A 556 -19.08 2.72 -15.65
C ARG A 556 -20.49 2.20 -15.49
N SER A 557 -20.72 0.96 -15.88
CA SER A 557 -21.98 0.23 -15.74
C SER A 557 -21.73 -1.17 -15.18
N ASP A 558 -22.80 -1.83 -14.80
CA ASP A 558 -22.75 -3.17 -14.21
C ASP A 558 -21.88 -3.22 -12.92
N ILE A 559 -21.72 -2.11 -12.21
CA ILE A 559 -20.97 -2.07 -10.95
C ILE A 559 -21.68 -2.96 -9.93
N LEU A 560 -20.93 -3.86 -9.30
CA LEU A 560 -21.46 -4.75 -8.28
C LEU A 560 -21.67 -3.98 -6.97
N ILE A 561 -22.91 -3.79 -6.59
CA ILE A 561 -23.30 -3.10 -5.35
C ILE A 561 -24.28 -3.93 -4.54
N GLN A 562 -24.30 -3.71 -3.24
CA GLN A 562 -25.22 -4.37 -2.33
C GLN A 562 -26.66 -3.84 -2.53
N ARG A 563 -27.61 -4.76 -2.67
CA ARG A 563 -29.04 -4.42 -2.83
C ARG A 563 -29.68 -4.08 -1.49
N GLN A 564 -29.66 -2.82 -1.14
CA GLN A 564 -30.27 -2.34 0.13
C GLN A 564 -31.80 -2.32 0.10
N SER A 565 -32.43 -2.58 -1.05
CA SER A 565 -33.87 -2.62 -1.22
C SER A 565 -34.53 -3.94 -0.78
N VAL A 566 -33.75 -4.93 -0.31
CA VAL A 566 -34.30 -6.19 0.18
C VAL A 566 -34.86 -5.96 1.58
N PRO A 567 -36.16 -6.18 1.82
CA PRO A 567 -36.75 -5.96 3.14
C PRO A 567 -36.16 -6.93 4.18
N ALA A 568 -35.95 -6.45 5.41
CA ALA A 568 -35.46 -7.26 6.53
C ALA A 568 -36.40 -8.45 6.85
N THR A 569 -37.68 -8.34 6.50
CA THR A 569 -38.69 -9.39 6.65
C THR A 569 -38.44 -10.63 5.80
N MET A 570 -37.55 -10.58 4.80
CA MET A 570 -37.12 -11.74 4.04
C MET A 570 -36.17 -12.64 4.82
N GLY A 571 -35.69 -12.21 5.99
CA GLY A 571 -34.83 -13.01 6.87
C GLY A 571 -33.42 -13.25 6.36
N VAL A 572 -32.96 -12.50 5.35
CA VAL A 572 -31.56 -12.61 4.87
C VAL A 572 -30.62 -11.98 5.89
N ILE A 573 -29.56 -12.70 6.23
CA ILE A 573 -28.54 -12.23 7.18
C ILE A 573 -27.65 -11.16 6.53
N LYS A 574 -27.26 -11.37 5.28
CA LYS A 574 -26.47 -10.43 4.47
C LYS A 574 -27.25 -10.01 3.23
N GLN A 575 -27.21 -8.73 2.92
CA GLN A 575 -27.84 -8.21 1.71
C GLN A 575 -27.15 -8.78 0.45
N PRO A 576 -27.90 -9.29 -0.55
CA PRO A 576 -27.30 -9.79 -1.78
C PRO A 576 -26.70 -8.66 -2.63
N PHE A 577 -25.70 -9.00 -3.41
CA PHE A 577 -25.12 -8.11 -4.41
C PHE A 577 -25.84 -8.23 -5.77
N ALA A 578 -25.75 -7.19 -6.60
CA ALA A 578 -26.19 -7.22 -7.99
C ALA A 578 -25.38 -6.26 -8.85
N ASN A 579 -25.19 -6.60 -10.13
CA ASN A 579 -24.57 -5.72 -11.14
C ASN A 579 -25.59 -4.66 -11.62
N MET A 580 -25.76 -3.59 -10.85
CA MET A 580 -26.78 -2.57 -11.11
C MET A 580 -26.29 -1.12 -10.94
N GLY A 581 -25.08 -0.93 -10.43
CA GLY A 581 -24.51 0.40 -10.24
C GLY A 581 -24.08 1.04 -11.56
N VAL A 582 -24.31 2.35 -11.68
CA VAL A 582 -23.82 3.18 -12.79
C VAL A 582 -23.16 4.42 -12.23
N MET A 583 -22.00 4.78 -12.80
CA MET A 583 -21.27 5.99 -12.43
C MET A 583 -20.74 6.68 -13.69
N VAL A 584 -20.74 7.99 -13.68
CA VAL A 584 -20.13 8.83 -14.72
C VAL A 584 -19.04 9.68 -14.09
N ASN A 585 -17.87 9.69 -14.72
CA ASN A 585 -16.73 10.52 -14.38
C ASN A 585 -16.25 11.27 -15.61
N GLN A 586 -16.06 12.57 -15.52
CA GLN A 586 -15.56 13.40 -16.63
C GLN A 586 -14.73 14.55 -16.07
N GLY A 587 -13.76 14.99 -16.84
CA GLY A 587 -12.87 16.06 -16.42
C GLY A 587 -11.88 16.46 -17.48
N ILE A 588 -11.03 17.39 -17.11
CA ILE A 588 -9.87 17.84 -17.88
C ILE A 588 -8.64 17.56 -17.03
N ASP A 589 -7.62 16.97 -17.64
CA ASP A 589 -6.30 16.86 -17.04
C ASP A 589 -5.23 17.34 -18.03
N GLY A 590 -4.04 17.65 -17.53
CA GLY A 590 -2.97 18.10 -18.41
C GLY A 590 -1.67 18.34 -17.67
N THR A 591 -0.62 18.51 -18.44
CA THR A 591 0.74 18.81 -17.98
C THR A 591 1.27 20.01 -18.77
N LEU A 592 1.77 20.99 -18.05
CA LEU A 592 2.52 22.12 -18.62
C LEU A 592 3.95 22.07 -18.13
N GLU A 593 4.89 21.96 -19.06
CA GLU A 593 6.33 21.96 -18.77
C GLU A 593 6.99 23.18 -19.36
N PHE A 594 7.90 23.78 -18.62
CA PHE A 594 8.75 24.88 -19.06
C PHE A 594 10.20 24.49 -18.86
N ASN A 595 10.96 24.39 -19.98
CA ASN A 595 12.36 24.04 -20.00
C ASN A 595 13.14 25.20 -20.63
N HIS A 596 13.97 25.89 -19.85
CA HIS A 596 14.87 26.90 -20.31
C HIS A 596 16.31 26.48 -20.02
N SER A 597 17.12 26.31 -21.08
CA SER A 597 18.55 25.99 -21.00
C SER A 597 19.40 27.23 -21.21
#